data_163b6b3ea4b2f84cc1e67163f5e98908
#
_entry.id   163b6b3ea4b2f84cc1e67163f5e98908
#
_cell.length_a   1.000
_cell.length_b   1.000
_cell.length_c   1.000
_cell.angle_alpha   90.00
_cell.angle_beta   90.00
_cell.angle_gamma   90.00
#
_symmetry.space_group_name_H-M   'P 1'
#
loop_
_entity.id
_entity.type
_entity.pdbx_description
1 polymer ?
#
loop_
_entity_poly.entity_id
_entity_poly.type
_entity_poly.pdbx_seq_one_letter_code
_entity_poly.pdbx_strand_id
1 'polypeptide(L)'
;IGGVGVLIQLNIKQFGIIENATIELKNGLTVLSGETGAGKSMILAAISQLSGQRTSTSYIRYGEEKASVEGVFDFPKNKAVVNIFKELDLDIEDEVIIIRRDIYNSGKSVCRVNGTIVNLSTLKKISAYLLDIHEQHDNQILLVEKNHLNLIDSFNKEDINPILRNYREIYKEYKLINEKIENLKQQESDVLQKVDFLKFQYQELAQMKLKKDEDLILEKDIDYLENFEKVNTLAYSITDGIDGEYGILSKLADIRSNLGELTRYNSNFEEKYEEITNLYYVLDDLKYEVSSYTDEIEYDEEKLDRLIYRLDKIKTLEKKYSKPLNELIVFKESIKEELEELENYEENFENYLEDRKRIESELKIVSQNLTNIRKETAHDLEKLIQEELKFLYMDKSTIKVDFREKEFSNDGQDEVKILISANLGEPLKSLSKVASGGELSRVMLALKIIFSRSIEATSIIFDEIDTGVSGRVSQRMAEKMYQLGVDSQVLCISHLPQTTALADTNLLISKSVTDKRTITSIKELNKEQKIEEVARMVSGDSMTKISEEHAIEMLKIADKIKAEIRSKSI
;
A
#
# COMPACT_ATOMS: atom_id res chain seq x y z
N ILE A 1 24.56 -14.24 8.16
CA ILE A 1 23.69 -14.45 6.99
C ILE A 1 22.34 -13.94 7.44
N GLY A 2 22.05 -12.69 7.12
CA GLY A 2 20.84 -12.00 7.60
C GLY A 2 19.62 -12.40 6.77
N GLY A 3 18.45 -12.52 7.41
CA GLY A 3 17.18 -12.92 6.83
C GLY A 3 16.84 -12.16 5.53
N VAL A 4 16.70 -12.93 4.48
CA VAL A 4 16.47 -12.44 3.11
C VAL A 4 14.98 -12.66 2.81
N GLY A 5 14.06 -12.22 3.65
CA GLY A 5 12.62 -12.14 3.37
C GLY A 5 12.01 -13.25 2.47
N VAL A 6 12.51 -14.49 2.56
CA VAL A 6 12.12 -15.60 1.67
C VAL A 6 10.78 -16.22 2.10
N LEU A 7 10.06 -16.80 1.17
CA LEU A 7 8.88 -17.61 1.45
C LEU A 7 9.30 -18.94 2.09
N ILE A 8 9.03 -19.08 3.41
CA ILE A 8 9.41 -20.27 4.20
C ILE A 8 8.38 -21.37 4.03
N GLN A 9 7.09 -21.02 4.08
CA GLN A 9 5.99 -21.97 4.06
C GLN A 9 4.80 -21.43 3.27
N LEU A 10 4.18 -22.33 2.51
CA LEU A 10 2.95 -22.06 1.77
C LEU A 10 1.87 -23.07 2.20
N ASN A 11 0.77 -22.56 2.72
CA ASN A 11 -0.39 -23.34 3.09
C ASN A 11 -1.54 -23.04 2.13
N ILE A 12 -2.08 -24.09 1.51
CA ILE A 12 -3.17 -23.99 0.53
C ILE A 12 -4.32 -24.87 1.02
N LYS A 13 -5.55 -24.31 1.11
CA LYS A 13 -6.74 -25.06 1.52
C LYS A 13 -7.90 -24.79 0.56
N GLN A 14 -8.53 -25.86 0.07
CA GLN A 14 -9.72 -25.86 -0.80
C GLN A 14 -9.56 -25.00 -2.06
N PHE A 15 -8.37 -25.06 -2.69
CA PHE A 15 -8.01 -24.22 -3.82
C PHE A 15 -7.89 -25.07 -5.10
N GLY A 16 -8.83 -24.95 -6.02
CA GLY A 16 -8.90 -25.73 -7.25
C GLY A 16 -8.92 -27.23 -6.98
N ILE A 17 -7.92 -27.94 -7.47
CA ILE A 17 -7.75 -29.40 -7.25
C ILE A 17 -7.01 -29.73 -5.96
N ILE A 18 -6.51 -28.71 -5.25
CA ILE A 18 -5.77 -28.89 -3.99
C ILE A 18 -6.76 -28.81 -2.82
N GLU A 19 -6.89 -29.90 -2.08
CA GLU A 19 -7.73 -29.96 -0.89
C GLU A 19 -7.02 -29.31 0.29
N ASN A 20 -5.82 -29.79 0.61
CA ASN A 20 -4.96 -29.24 1.65
C ASN A 20 -3.51 -29.57 1.30
N ALA A 21 -2.66 -28.56 1.26
CA ALA A 21 -1.23 -28.72 1.04
C ALA A 21 -0.44 -27.75 1.91
N THR A 22 0.59 -28.26 2.56
CA THR A 22 1.62 -27.48 3.24
C THR A 22 2.94 -27.76 2.55
N ILE A 23 3.59 -26.71 2.07
CA ILE A 23 4.84 -26.76 1.33
C ILE A 23 5.88 -25.99 2.10
N GLU A 24 6.93 -26.64 2.53
CA GLU A 24 8.12 -25.99 3.08
C GLU A 24 9.06 -25.64 1.94
N LEU A 25 9.50 -24.40 1.89
CA LEU A 25 10.37 -23.86 0.86
C LEU A 25 11.71 -23.46 1.47
N LYS A 26 12.77 -23.70 0.73
CA LYS A 26 14.16 -23.45 1.16
C LYS A 26 14.80 -22.38 0.28
N ASN A 27 15.88 -21.80 0.76
CA ASN A 27 16.74 -20.94 -0.06
C ASN A 27 17.34 -21.75 -1.24
N GLY A 28 17.72 -21.04 -2.31
CA GLY A 28 18.25 -21.65 -3.49
C GLY A 28 17.20 -21.93 -4.57
N LEU A 29 17.52 -22.79 -5.51
CA LEU A 29 16.64 -23.16 -6.61
C LEU A 29 15.74 -24.34 -6.20
N THR A 30 14.45 -24.09 -6.07
CA THR A 30 13.42 -25.12 -5.89
C THR A 30 12.67 -25.33 -7.21
N VAL A 31 12.60 -26.58 -7.68
CA VAL A 31 11.88 -26.94 -8.89
C VAL A 31 10.65 -27.79 -8.56
N LEU A 32 9.50 -27.37 -9.11
CA LEU A 32 8.26 -28.13 -9.09
C LEU A 32 8.18 -28.97 -10.37
N SER A 33 8.26 -30.28 -10.23
CA SER A 33 8.10 -31.27 -11.31
C SER A 33 6.79 -32.05 -11.16
N GLY A 34 6.43 -32.83 -12.17
CA GLY A 34 5.25 -33.68 -12.17
C GLY A 34 4.51 -33.64 -13.51
N GLU A 35 3.45 -34.43 -13.64
CA GLU A 35 2.67 -34.55 -14.87
C GLU A 35 1.93 -33.26 -15.23
N THR A 36 1.64 -33.09 -16.53
CA THR A 36 0.82 -31.95 -16.99
C THR A 36 -0.58 -32.02 -16.37
N GLY A 37 -1.04 -30.91 -15.82
CA GLY A 37 -2.33 -30.86 -15.14
C GLY A 37 -2.34 -31.48 -13.73
N ALA A 38 -1.17 -31.83 -13.13
CA ALA A 38 -1.10 -32.33 -11.74
C ALA A 38 -1.37 -31.26 -10.67
N GLY A 39 -1.47 -29.99 -11.04
CA GLY A 39 -1.71 -28.89 -10.11
C GLY A 39 -0.53 -27.93 -9.95
N LYS A 40 0.52 -28.06 -10.78
CA LYS A 40 1.68 -27.14 -10.77
C LYS A 40 1.25 -25.68 -10.90
N SER A 41 0.50 -25.36 -11.95
CA SER A 41 -0.02 -24.00 -12.19
C SER A 41 -1.01 -23.54 -11.11
N MET A 42 -1.67 -24.49 -10.38
CA MET A 42 -2.53 -24.13 -9.25
C MET A 42 -1.73 -23.67 -8.02
N ILE A 43 -0.52 -24.22 -7.81
CA ILE A 43 0.37 -23.73 -6.75
C ILE A 43 0.83 -22.31 -7.05
N LEU A 44 1.21 -22.04 -8.30
CA LEU A 44 1.55 -20.66 -8.70
C LEU A 44 0.36 -19.72 -8.58
N ALA A 45 -0.80 -20.12 -9.08
CA ALA A 45 -2.00 -19.32 -8.90
C ALA A 45 -2.30 -19.04 -7.41
N ALA A 46 -2.01 -19.99 -6.51
CA ALA A 46 -2.12 -19.76 -5.08
C ALA A 46 -1.09 -18.73 -4.59
N ILE A 47 0.18 -18.83 -4.98
CA ILE A 47 1.20 -17.83 -4.61
C ILE A 47 0.83 -16.46 -5.17
N SER A 48 0.32 -16.39 -6.41
CA SER A 48 -0.14 -15.14 -7.02
C SER A 48 -1.30 -14.47 -6.25
N GLN A 49 -2.09 -15.25 -5.49
CA GLN A 49 -3.07 -14.64 -4.60
C GLN A 49 -2.43 -13.84 -3.45
N LEU A 50 -1.24 -14.25 -3.01
CA LEU A 50 -0.49 -13.55 -1.95
C LEU A 50 0.13 -12.24 -2.46
N SER A 51 0.40 -12.10 -3.77
CA SER A 51 0.88 -10.85 -4.37
C SER A 51 -0.22 -9.80 -4.60
N GLY A 52 -1.48 -10.11 -4.28
CA GLY A 52 -2.59 -9.19 -4.46
C GLY A 52 -3.14 -9.13 -5.89
N GLN A 53 -2.96 -10.18 -6.69
CA GLN A 53 -3.61 -10.30 -7.99
C GLN A 53 -5.13 -10.43 -7.88
N ARG A 54 -5.84 -10.20 -8.99
CA ARG A 54 -7.30 -10.38 -9.03
C ARG A 54 -7.66 -11.83 -8.75
N THR A 55 -8.64 -12.04 -7.90
CA THR A 55 -9.14 -13.38 -7.58
C THR A 55 -10.36 -13.74 -8.42
N SER A 56 -10.62 -15.05 -8.53
CA SER A 56 -11.82 -15.60 -9.15
C SER A 56 -12.43 -16.67 -8.23
N THR A 57 -13.73 -16.76 -8.21
CA THR A 57 -14.46 -17.85 -7.53
C THR A 57 -14.14 -19.23 -8.13
N SER A 58 -13.66 -19.27 -9.38
CA SER A 58 -13.17 -20.50 -10.03
C SER A 58 -11.99 -21.14 -9.32
N TYR A 59 -11.28 -20.42 -8.47
CA TYR A 59 -10.21 -20.97 -7.62
C TYR A 59 -10.74 -21.76 -6.42
N ILE A 60 -12.01 -21.62 -6.06
CA ILE A 60 -12.60 -22.37 -4.96
C ILE A 60 -12.85 -23.81 -5.43
N ARG A 61 -12.44 -24.79 -4.61
CA ARG A 61 -12.69 -26.19 -4.90
C ARG A 61 -14.19 -26.46 -5.01
N TYR A 62 -14.59 -27.23 -6.00
CA TYR A 62 -16.01 -27.52 -6.25
C TYR A 62 -16.69 -28.14 -5.01
N GLY A 63 -17.78 -27.53 -4.58
CA GLY A 63 -18.54 -27.93 -3.39
C GLY A 63 -18.09 -27.26 -2.10
N GLU A 64 -17.08 -26.38 -2.12
CA GLU A 64 -16.60 -25.68 -0.95
C GLU A 64 -17.07 -24.22 -0.92
N GLU A 65 -17.19 -23.65 0.27
CA GLU A 65 -17.64 -22.25 0.44
C GLU A 65 -16.50 -21.24 0.31
N LYS A 66 -15.27 -21.68 0.60
CA LYS A 66 -14.09 -20.81 0.54
C LYS A 66 -12.82 -21.56 0.20
N ALA A 67 -11.89 -20.84 -0.43
CA ALA A 67 -10.49 -21.22 -0.54
C ALA A 67 -9.63 -20.32 0.35
N SER A 68 -8.52 -20.84 0.87
CA SER A 68 -7.57 -20.09 1.68
C SER A 68 -6.15 -20.37 1.23
N VAL A 69 -5.37 -19.29 1.06
CA VAL A 69 -3.93 -19.35 0.78
C VAL A 69 -3.21 -18.53 1.84
N GLU A 70 -2.16 -19.11 2.43
CA GLU A 70 -1.35 -18.46 3.44
C GLU A 70 0.14 -18.70 3.15
N GLY A 71 0.90 -17.63 3.16
CA GLY A 71 2.36 -17.65 3.00
C GLY A 71 3.03 -17.10 4.25
N VAL A 72 4.05 -17.80 4.72
CA VAL A 72 4.93 -17.36 5.81
C VAL A 72 6.25 -16.96 5.20
N PHE A 73 6.68 -15.74 5.44
CA PHE A 73 7.91 -15.15 4.91
C PHE A 73 8.84 -14.75 6.05
N ASP A 74 10.15 -14.88 5.87
CA ASP A 74 11.11 -14.19 6.72
C ASP A 74 10.90 -12.68 6.61
N PHE A 75 11.08 -11.94 7.71
CA PHE A 75 10.98 -10.49 7.69
C PHE A 75 12.20 -9.88 6.95
N PRO A 76 12.01 -9.21 5.81
CA PRO A 76 13.12 -8.62 5.08
C PRO A 76 13.70 -7.43 5.85
N LYS A 77 15.03 -7.34 5.95
CA LYS A 77 15.73 -6.19 6.59
C LYS A 77 15.68 -4.91 5.73
N ASN A 78 14.64 -4.73 4.94
CA ASN A 78 14.43 -3.57 4.10
C ASN A 78 13.72 -2.46 4.87
N LYS A 79 14.34 -1.26 4.93
CA LYS A 79 13.77 -0.09 5.62
C LYS A 79 12.39 0.32 5.08
N ALA A 80 12.13 0.10 3.78
CA ALA A 80 10.85 0.43 3.18
C ALA A 80 9.72 -0.45 3.73
N VAL A 81 9.96 -1.77 3.90
CA VAL A 81 8.99 -2.69 4.52
C VAL A 81 8.75 -2.32 5.98
N VAL A 82 9.82 -2.04 6.74
CA VAL A 82 9.70 -1.60 8.15
C VAL A 82 8.85 -0.33 8.27
N ASN A 83 9.04 0.64 7.36
CA ASN A 83 8.25 1.87 7.37
C ASN A 83 6.77 1.60 7.04
N ILE A 84 6.48 0.73 6.05
CA ILE A 84 5.10 0.34 5.72
C ILE A 84 4.41 -0.32 6.93
N PHE A 85 5.10 -1.20 7.64
CA PHE A 85 4.56 -1.85 8.83
C PHE A 85 4.28 -0.85 9.96
N LYS A 86 5.18 0.13 10.17
CA LYS A 86 4.98 1.22 11.14
C LYS A 86 3.82 2.16 10.76
N GLU A 87 3.72 2.56 9.49
CA GLU A 87 2.64 3.43 9.01
C GLU A 87 1.26 2.80 9.12
N LEU A 88 1.20 1.47 9.04
CA LEU A 88 -0.04 0.70 9.07
C LEU A 88 -0.32 0.06 10.44
N ASP A 89 0.52 0.35 11.44
CA ASP A 89 0.43 -0.22 12.80
C ASP A 89 0.30 -1.76 12.79
N LEU A 90 1.14 -2.40 11.94
CA LEU A 90 1.18 -3.85 11.80
C LEU A 90 2.25 -4.42 12.74
N ASP A 91 1.85 -5.37 13.56
CA ASP A 91 2.76 -6.06 14.47
C ASP A 91 3.80 -6.89 13.72
N ILE A 92 5.03 -6.87 14.23
CA ILE A 92 6.13 -7.71 13.77
C ILE A 92 6.38 -8.73 14.89
N GLU A 93 5.81 -9.92 14.75
CA GLU A 93 6.05 -11.01 15.67
C GLU A 93 7.04 -12.01 15.06
N ASP A 94 7.96 -12.52 15.86
CA ASP A 94 8.92 -13.60 15.51
C ASP A 94 9.77 -13.37 14.24
N GLU A 95 9.98 -12.13 13.83
CA GLU A 95 10.71 -11.78 12.59
C GLU A 95 10.12 -12.44 11.33
N VAL A 96 8.81 -12.69 11.29
CA VAL A 96 8.10 -13.25 10.14
C VAL A 96 6.96 -12.35 9.68
N ILE A 97 6.61 -12.49 8.40
CA ILE A 97 5.41 -11.91 7.80
C ILE A 97 4.49 -13.04 7.38
N ILE A 98 3.28 -13.06 7.91
CA ILE A 98 2.24 -14.02 7.52
C ILE A 98 1.22 -13.30 6.65
N ILE A 99 1.17 -13.67 5.37
CA ILE A 99 0.16 -13.17 4.43
C ILE A 99 -0.87 -14.26 4.21
N ARG A 100 -2.14 -13.94 4.47
CA ARG A 100 -3.25 -14.86 4.23
C ARG A 100 -4.33 -14.21 3.39
N ARG A 101 -4.84 -14.98 2.43
CA ARG A 101 -5.97 -14.59 1.60
C ARG A 101 -7.06 -15.66 1.61
N ASP A 102 -8.25 -15.27 2.06
CA ASP A 102 -9.47 -16.09 2.02
C ASP A 102 -10.36 -15.61 0.86
N ILE A 103 -10.81 -16.53 0.01
CA ILE A 103 -11.65 -16.27 -1.16
C ILE A 103 -12.99 -16.98 -0.93
N TYR A 104 -14.09 -16.26 -1.04
CA TYR A 104 -15.44 -16.78 -0.76
C TYR A 104 -16.28 -16.91 -2.03
N ASN A 105 -17.22 -17.85 -2.04
CA ASN A 105 -18.18 -18.06 -3.15
C ASN A 105 -19.00 -16.79 -3.48
N SER A 106 -19.16 -15.88 -2.52
CA SER A 106 -19.80 -14.58 -2.73
C SER A 106 -19.00 -13.62 -3.64
N GLY A 107 -17.82 -14.03 -4.12
CA GLY A 107 -16.88 -13.18 -4.85
C GLY A 107 -16.06 -12.23 -3.98
N LYS A 108 -16.31 -12.20 -2.67
CA LYS A 108 -15.49 -11.42 -1.72
C LYS A 108 -14.17 -12.11 -1.45
N SER A 109 -13.12 -11.33 -1.26
CA SER A 109 -11.85 -11.83 -0.72
C SER A 109 -11.38 -10.98 0.45
N VAL A 110 -10.78 -11.63 1.45
CA VAL A 110 -10.25 -10.99 2.65
C VAL A 110 -8.75 -11.23 2.69
N CYS A 111 -7.98 -10.15 2.77
CA CYS A 111 -6.52 -10.19 2.89
C CYS A 111 -6.12 -9.89 4.34
N ARG A 112 -5.17 -10.64 4.88
CA ARG A 112 -4.60 -10.41 6.21
C ARG A 112 -3.09 -10.41 6.15
N VAL A 113 -2.49 -9.53 6.93
CA VAL A 113 -1.04 -9.50 7.19
C VAL A 113 -0.87 -9.56 8.70
N ASN A 114 -0.15 -10.56 9.20
CA ASN A 114 0.03 -10.83 10.64
C ASN A 114 -1.31 -10.80 11.42
N GLY A 115 -2.35 -11.44 10.84
CA GLY A 115 -3.69 -11.48 11.44
C GLY A 115 -4.56 -10.23 11.16
N THR A 116 -3.98 -9.07 10.91
CA THR A 116 -4.68 -7.82 10.66
C THR A 116 -5.27 -7.78 9.25
N ILE A 117 -6.54 -7.37 9.12
CA ILE A 117 -7.19 -7.23 7.82
C ILE A 117 -6.63 -5.99 7.10
N VAL A 118 -6.16 -6.19 5.89
CA VAL A 118 -5.64 -5.12 5.03
C VAL A 118 -6.40 -5.06 3.70
N ASN A 119 -6.38 -3.89 3.07
CA ASN A 119 -6.93 -3.75 1.72
C ASN A 119 -5.95 -4.30 0.66
N LEU A 120 -6.45 -4.48 -0.57
CA LEU A 120 -5.66 -5.07 -1.65
C LEU A 120 -4.47 -4.20 -2.08
N SER A 121 -4.57 -2.87 -1.97
CA SER A 121 -3.48 -1.95 -2.32
C SER A 121 -2.33 -2.05 -1.32
N THR A 122 -2.63 -2.18 -0.04
CA THR A 122 -1.66 -2.45 1.03
C THR A 122 -0.97 -3.80 0.83
N LEU A 123 -1.75 -4.85 0.56
CA LEU A 123 -1.18 -6.16 0.26
C LEU A 123 -0.19 -6.09 -0.91
N LYS A 124 -0.56 -5.42 -2.02
CA LYS A 124 0.32 -5.24 -3.17
C LYS A 124 1.62 -4.50 -2.84
N LYS A 125 1.55 -3.47 -1.98
CA LYS A 125 2.74 -2.72 -1.55
C LYS A 125 3.72 -3.61 -0.77
N ILE A 126 3.21 -4.42 0.16
CA ILE A 126 4.03 -5.31 0.97
C ILE A 126 4.59 -6.46 0.12
N SER A 127 3.74 -7.12 -0.66
CA SER A 127 4.12 -8.29 -1.45
C SER A 127 5.13 -7.98 -2.56
N ALA A 128 5.18 -6.74 -3.06
CA ALA A 128 6.17 -6.30 -4.05
C ALA A 128 7.63 -6.42 -3.55
N TYR A 129 7.85 -6.42 -2.24
CA TYR A 129 9.17 -6.64 -1.63
C TYR A 129 9.44 -8.11 -1.27
N LEU A 130 8.43 -8.98 -1.36
CA LEU A 130 8.52 -10.37 -0.96
C LEU A 130 8.52 -11.32 -2.16
N LEU A 131 7.71 -11.02 -3.18
CA LEU A 131 7.43 -11.90 -4.30
C LEU A 131 7.59 -11.18 -5.62
N ASP A 132 8.44 -11.72 -6.49
CA ASP A 132 8.52 -11.36 -7.90
C ASP A 132 8.04 -12.57 -8.72
N ILE A 133 6.83 -12.47 -9.27
CA ILE A 133 6.15 -13.58 -9.94
C ILE A 133 6.16 -13.35 -11.44
N HIS A 134 6.77 -14.25 -12.18
CA HIS A 134 6.86 -14.23 -13.63
C HIS A 134 5.96 -15.29 -14.26
N GLU A 135 4.70 -14.94 -14.51
CA GLU A 135 3.70 -15.77 -15.19
C GLU A 135 3.79 -15.63 -16.72
N GLN A 136 3.16 -16.57 -17.46
CA GLN A 136 3.06 -16.47 -18.93
C GLN A 136 2.47 -15.15 -19.42
N HIS A 137 1.62 -14.50 -18.62
CA HIS A 137 0.98 -13.22 -18.95
C HIS A 137 1.82 -12.00 -18.58
N ASP A 138 2.80 -12.10 -17.68
CA ASP A 138 3.73 -11.02 -17.34
C ASP A 138 4.72 -10.68 -18.46
N ASN A 139 4.88 -11.56 -19.42
CA ASN A 139 5.58 -11.24 -20.67
C ASN A 139 4.99 -9.99 -21.35
N GLN A 140 3.71 -9.69 -21.09
CA GLN A 140 3.05 -8.50 -21.62
C GLN A 140 3.66 -7.19 -21.05
N ILE A 141 4.15 -7.15 -19.81
CA ILE A 141 4.72 -5.92 -19.22
C ILE A 141 6.00 -5.50 -19.94
N LEU A 142 6.90 -6.46 -20.22
CA LEU A 142 8.15 -6.21 -20.96
C LEU A 142 7.90 -5.95 -22.45
N LEU A 143 6.81 -6.48 -23.01
CA LEU A 143 6.41 -6.26 -24.40
C LEU A 143 5.69 -4.94 -24.63
N VAL A 144 5.18 -4.31 -23.57
CA VAL A 144 4.46 -3.04 -23.64
C VAL A 144 5.47 -1.87 -23.66
N GLU A 145 5.60 -1.21 -24.80
CA GLU A 145 6.55 -0.11 -25.00
C GLU A 145 6.45 0.99 -23.94
N LYS A 146 5.25 1.27 -23.43
CA LYS A 146 5.02 2.28 -22.38
C LYS A 146 5.78 2.00 -21.07
N ASN A 147 6.17 0.77 -20.83
CA ASN A 147 6.87 0.37 -19.60
C ASN A 147 8.40 0.43 -19.74
N HIS A 148 8.92 0.59 -20.97
CA HIS A 148 10.37 0.50 -21.22
C HIS A 148 11.15 1.59 -20.50
N LEU A 149 10.59 2.81 -20.42
CA LEU A 149 11.21 3.91 -19.65
C LEU A 149 11.36 3.55 -18.17
N ASN A 150 10.29 3.02 -17.56
CA ASN A 150 10.30 2.61 -16.16
C ASN A 150 11.28 1.47 -15.89
N LEU A 151 11.51 0.57 -16.86
CA LEU A 151 12.49 -0.50 -16.75
C LEU A 151 13.91 0.07 -16.67
N ILE A 152 14.25 1.04 -17.53
CA ILE A 152 15.55 1.73 -17.48
C ILE A 152 15.72 2.46 -16.15
N ASP A 153 14.70 3.22 -15.73
CA ASP A 153 14.74 3.96 -14.47
C ASP A 153 14.88 3.02 -13.26
N SER A 154 14.27 1.83 -13.32
CA SER A 154 14.39 0.82 -12.27
C SER A 154 15.76 0.14 -12.23
N PHE A 155 16.47 0.10 -13.35
CA PHE A 155 17.79 -0.52 -13.44
C PHE A 155 18.88 0.33 -12.77
N ASN A 156 18.79 1.65 -12.83
CA ASN A 156 19.71 2.59 -12.17
C ASN A 156 18.95 3.57 -11.26
N LYS A 157 18.28 3.04 -10.23
CA LYS A 157 17.48 3.85 -9.30
C LYS A 157 18.29 4.87 -8.52
N GLU A 158 19.54 4.55 -8.21
CA GLU A 158 20.39 5.37 -7.34
C GLU A 158 20.71 6.72 -8.00
N ASP A 159 21.04 6.72 -9.28
CA ASP A 159 21.39 7.94 -10.01
C ASP A 159 20.15 8.65 -10.58
N ILE A 160 19.16 7.89 -11.07
CA ILE A 160 17.99 8.45 -11.76
C ILE A 160 16.98 9.04 -10.78
N ASN A 161 16.67 8.37 -9.66
CA ASN A 161 15.61 8.81 -8.75
C ASN A 161 15.83 10.22 -8.15
N PRO A 162 17.05 10.62 -7.74
CA PRO A 162 17.26 11.98 -7.23
C PRO A 162 16.94 13.05 -8.27
N ILE A 163 17.39 12.83 -9.51
CA ILE A 163 17.17 13.77 -10.63
C ILE A 163 15.71 13.80 -11.04
N LEU A 164 15.07 12.62 -11.08
CA LEU A 164 13.65 12.52 -11.41
C LEU A 164 12.75 13.18 -10.35
N ARG A 165 13.13 13.15 -9.08
CA ARG A 165 12.43 13.90 -8.02
C ARG A 165 12.55 15.40 -8.24
N ASN A 166 13.75 15.91 -8.45
CA ASN A 166 13.99 17.31 -8.74
C ASN A 166 13.23 17.75 -10.01
N TYR A 167 13.29 16.94 -11.06
CA TYR A 167 12.51 17.18 -12.29
C TYR A 167 11.01 17.30 -12.01
N ARG A 168 10.44 16.39 -11.21
CA ARG A 168 9.02 16.39 -10.86
C ARG A 168 8.59 17.60 -10.06
N GLU A 169 9.43 18.11 -9.18
CA GLU A 169 9.18 19.34 -8.44
C GLU A 169 9.08 20.53 -9.41
N ILE A 170 10.06 20.70 -10.29
CA ILE A 170 10.07 21.76 -11.31
C ILE A 170 8.90 21.58 -12.30
N TYR A 171 8.63 20.35 -12.73
CA TYR A 171 7.51 20.07 -13.64
C TYR A 171 6.14 20.40 -13.01
N LYS A 172 5.99 20.18 -11.71
CA LYS A 172 4.79 20.57 -10.97
C LYS A 172 4.60 22.09 -10.98
N GLU A 173 5.68 22.85 -10.78
CA GLU A 173 5.65 24.31 -10.88
C GLU A 173 5.32 24.77 -12.30
N TYR A 174 5.96 24.15 -13.30
CA TYR A 174 5.68 24.42 -14.71
C TYR A 174 4.20 24.18 -15.07
N LYS A 175 3.64 23.07 -14.59
CA LYS A 175 2.23 22.75 -14.79
C LYS A 175 1.31 23.76 -14.14
N LEU A 176 1.57 24.14 -12.89
CA LEU A 176 0.79 25.12 -12.15
C LEU A 176 0.80 26.49 -12.85
N ILE A 177 1.98 26.92 -13.36
CA ILE A 177 2.07 28.20 -14.05
C ILE A 177 1.33 28.18 -15.40
N ASN A 178 1.38 27.07 -16.13
CA ASN A 178 0.60 26.91 -17.36
C ASN A 178 -0.91 26.91 -17.08
N GLU A 179 -1.37 26.24 -16.02
CA GLU A 179 -2.77 26.27 -15.60
C GLU A 179 -3.22 27.71 -15.23
N LYS A 180 -2.37 28.48 -14.55
CA LYS A 180 -2.64 29.90 -14.25
C LYS A 180 -2.76 30.73 -15.53
N ILE A 181 -1.81 30.57 -16.47
CA ILE A 181 -1.82 31.28 -17.75
C ILE A 181 -3.07 30.92 -18.57
N GLU A 182 -3.44 29.66 -18.65
CA GLU A 182 -4.63 29.21 -19.38
C GLU A 182 -5.92 29.74 -18.74
N ASN A 183 -6.01 29.72 -17.41
CA ASN A 183 -7.15 30.27 -16.67
C ASN A 183 -7.29 31.79 -16.91
N LEU A 184 -6.17 32.52 -16.90
CA LEU A 184 -6.19 33.94 -17.22
C LEU A 184 -6.62 34.19 -18.66
N LYS A 185 -6.14 33.44 -19.66
CA LYS A 185 -6.55 33.56 -21.05
C LYS A 185 -8.04 33.33 -21.32
N GLN A 186 -8.65 32.40 -20.59
CA GLN A 186 -10.07 32.08 -20.76
C GLN A 186 -10.99 33.13 -20.11
N GLN A 187 -10.48 33.93 -19.20
CA GLN A 187 -11.28 34.80 -18.33
C GLN A 187 -11.37 36.27 -18.78
N GLU A 188 -10.78 36.64 -19.90
CA GLU A 188 -10.71 38.04 -20.35
C GLU A 188 -12.09 38.74 -20.47
N SER A 189 -13.16 37.98 -20.75
CA SER A 189 -14.53 38.48 -20.84
C SER A 189 -15.34 38.49 -19.54
N ASP A 190 -14.99 37.60 -18.59
CA ASP A 190 -15.77 37.37 -17.36
C ASP A 190 -15.11 37.95 -16.08
N VAL A 191 -13.90 38.54 -16.25
CA VAL A 191 -13.07 38.99 -15.10
C VAL A 191 -13.79 40.05 -14.27
N LEU A 192 -14.47 41.02 -14.87
CA LEU A 192 -15.12 42.10 -14.17
C LEU A 192 -16.26 41.60 -13.23
N GLN A 193 -17.11 40.70 -13.74
CA GLN A 193 -18.18 40.11 -12.93
C GLN A 193 -17.63 39.23 -11.79
N LYS A 194 -16.55 38.49 -12.07
CA LYS A 194 -15.90 37.65 -11.09
C LYS A 194 -15.22 38.45 -9.98
N VAL A 195 -14.56 39.56 -10.34
CA VAL A 195 -13.94 40.47 -9.37
C VAL A 195 -14.98 41.04 -8.40
N ASP A 196 -16.13 41.52 -8.90
CA ASP A 196 -17.19 42.04 -8.06
C ASP A 196 -17.76 41.00 -7.10
N PHE A 197 -17.96 39.78 -7.58
CA PHE A 197 -18.44 38.65 -6.77
C PHE A 197 -17.44 38.26 -5.68
N LEU A 198 -16.16 38.11 -6.03
CA LEU A 198 -15.11 37.78 -5.07
C LEU A 198 -14.88 38.88 -4.05
N LYS A 199 -14.96 40.18 -4.46
CA LYS A 199 -14.91 41.32 -3.55
C LYS A 199 -16.03 41.23 -2.50
N PHE A 200 -17.24 40.90 -2.92
CA PHE A 200 -18.37 40.73 -2.02
C PHE A 200 -18.11 39.61 -1.00
N GLN A 201 -17.68 38.44 -1.47
CA GLN A 201 -17.39 37.29 -0.59
C GLN A 201 -16.26 37.61 0.39
N TYR A 202 -15.18 38.22 -0.09
CA TYR A 202 -14.06 38.61 0.76
C TYR A 202 -14.48 39.60 1.85
N GLN A 203 -15.25 40.62 1.48
CA GLN A 203 -15.75 41.61 2.45
C GLN A 203 -16.63 40.97 3.53
N GLU A 204 -17.52 40.07 3.14
CA GLU A 204 -18.38 39.34 4.07
C GLU A 204 -17.56 38.50 5.07
N LEU A 205 -16.60 37.72 4.59
CA LEU A 205 -15.73 36.91 5.45
C LEU A 205 -14.76 37.74 6.28
N ALA A 206 -14.25 38.87 5.73
CA ALA A 206 -13.32 39.75 6.42
C ALA A 206 -14.02 40.51 7.58
N GLN A 207 -15.27 40.97 7.38
CA GLN A 207 -16.07 41.63 8.43
C GLN A 207 -16.29 40.74 9.63
N MET A 208 -16.34 39.41 9.40
CA MET A 208 -16.57 38.44 10.45
C MET A 208 -15.39 38.23 11.38
N LYS A 209 -14.16 38.57 10.97
CA LYS A 209 -12.92 38.44 11.77
C LYS A 209 -12.81 37.08 12.44
N LEU A 210 -13.01 36.00 11.64
CA LEU A 210 -12.98 34.62 12.08
C LEU A 210 -11.63 34.28 12.70
N LYS A 211 -11.63 33.50 13.77
CA LYS A 211 -10.43 32.98 14.44
C LYS A 211 -10.40 31.47 14.34
N LYS A 212 -9.20 30.91 14.30
CA LYS A 212 -9.01 29.47 14.26
C LYS A 212 -9.66 28.80 15.48
N ASP A 213 -10.41 27.74 15.24
CA ASP A 213 -11.09 26.93 16.24
C ASP A 213 -12.08 27.73 17.13
N GLU A 214 -12.52 28.94 16.67
CA GLU A 214 -13.42 29.82 17.42
C GLU A 214 -14.78 29.17 17.69
N ASP A 215 -15.31 28.40 16.75
CA ASP A 215 -16.54 27.62 16.86
C ASP A 215 -16.48 26.63 18.02
N LEU A 216 -15.39 25.87 18.11
CA LEU A 216 -15.17 24.89 19.19
C LEU A 216 -15.01 25.55 20.55
N ILE A 217 -14.38 26.74 20.59
CA ILE A 217 -14.23 27.52 21.82
C ILE A 217 -15.61 28.05 22.25
N LEU A 218 -16.36 28.65 21.31
CA LEU A 218 -17.70 29.18 21.58
C LEU A 218 -18.66 28.07 22.03
N GLU A 219 -18.65 26.88 21.37
CA GLU A 219 -19.48 25.75 21.78
C GLU A 219 -19.17 25.31 23.22
N LYS A 220 -17.89 25.24 23.58
CA LYS A 220 -17.50 24.92 24.96
C LYS A 220 -17.93 25.98 25.98
N ASP A 221 -17.76 27.26 25.61
CA ASP A 221 -18.13 28.38 26.50
C ASP A 221 -19.65 28.46 26.67
N ILE A 222 -20.41 28.21 25.59
CA ILE A 222 -21.89 28.16 25.63
C ILE A 222 -22.33 26.95 26.48
N ASP A 223 -21.82 25.77 26.23
CA ASP A 223 -22.14 24.58 27.02
C ASP A 223 -21.82 24.78 28.51
N TYR A 224 -20.71 25.46 28.80
CA TYR A 224 -20.35 25.82 30.18
C TYR A 224 -21.38 26.76 30.80
N LEU A 225 -21.75 27.84 30.10
CA LEU A 225 -22.70 28.85 30.60
C LEU A 225 -24.13 28.28 30.67
N GLU A 226 -24.58 27.49 29.68
CA GLU A 226 -25.90 26.83 29.73
C GLU A 226 -25.99 25.80 30.87
N ASN A 227 -24.93 25.06 31.10
CA ASN A 227 -24.88 24.13 32.22
C ASN A 227 -24.88 24.91 33.56
N PHE A 228 -24.19 26.04 33.58
CA PHE A 228 -24.19 26.92 34.75
C PHE A 228 -25.59 27.53 35.02
N GLU A 229 -26.31 28.00 34.01
CA GLU A 229 -27.69 28.47 34.13
C GLU A 229 -28.59 27.38 34.72
N LYS A 230 -28.48 26.13 34.25
CA LYS A 230 -29.21 24.99 34.81
C LYS A 230 -28.82 24.73 36.27
N VAL A 231 -27.52 24.75 36.56
CA VAL A 231 -27.01 24.56 37.92
C VAL A 231 -27.54 25.69 38.83
N ASN A 232 -27.50 26.91 38.38
CA ASN A 232 -27.99 28.07 39.14
C ASN A 232 -29.51 27.99 39.38
N THR A 233 -30.28 27.61 38.37
CA THR A 233 -31.73 27.39 38.52
C THR A 233 -32.03 26.28 39.52
N LEU A 234 -31.28 25.18 39.47
CA LEU A 234 -31.44 24.07 40.42
C LEU A 234 -31.01 24.49 41.84
N ALA A 235 -29.89 25.19 41.96
CA ALA A 235 -29.39 25.71 43.23
C ALA A 235 -30.38 26.66 43.87
N TYR A 236 -30.92 27.61 43.08
CA TYR A 236 -31.98 28.53 43.53
C TYR A 236 -33.22 27.74 43.98
N SER A 237 -33.67 26.77 43.23
CA SER A 237 -34.80 25.90 43.61
C SER A 237 -34.57 25.16 44.94
N ILE A 238 -33.34 24.69 45.15
CA ILE A 238 -32.96 24.02 46.41
C ILE A 238 -32.93 25.01 47.54
N THR A 239 -32.27 26.15 47.39
CA THR A 239 -32.17 27.19 48.44
C THR A 239 -33.52 27.78 48.77
N ASP A 240 -34.38 28.06 47.78
CA ASP A 240 -35.75 28.53 47.98
C ASP A 240 -36.62 27.47 48.68
N GLY A 241 -36.48 26.21 48.31
CA GLY A 241 -37.15 25.08 48.99
C GLY A 241 -36.72 24.93 50.45
N ILE A 242 -35.46 25.26 50.77
CA ILE A 242 -34.94 25.20 52.14
C ILE A 242 -35.34 26.43 52.97
N ASP A 243 -35.17 27.66 52.44
CA ASP A 243 -35.27 28.91 53.20
C ASP A 243 -36.19 29.97 52.56
N GLY A 244 -36.94 29.63 51.48
CA GLY A 244 -37.93 30.52 50.88
C GLY A 244 -39.15 30.82 51.80
N GLU A 245 -40.09 31.58 51.30
CA GLU A 245 -41.30 32.01 52.05
C GLU A 245 -42.09 30.83 52.68
N TYR A 246 -42.03 29.70 52.06
CA TYR A 246 -42.61 28.40 52.50
C TYR A 246 -41.55 27.33 52.78
N GLY A 247 -40.30 27.73 53.03
CA GLY A 247 -39.15 26.86 53.16
C GLY A 247 -39.22 25.90 54.36
N ILE A 248 -38.47 24.82 54.23
CA ILE A 248 -38.47 23.75 55.25
C ILE A 248 -37.87 24.23 56.58
N LEU A 249 -36.87 25.13 56.56
CA LEU A 249 -36.23 25.67 57.77
C LEU A 249 -37.22 26.38 58.68
N SER A 250 -38.11 27.19 58.13
CA SER A 250 -39.17 27.90 58.92
C SER A 250 -40.05 26.87 59.62
N LYS A 251 -40.51 25.85 58.94
CA LYS A 251 -41.34 24.78 59.50
C LYS A 251 -40.61 23.96 60.54
N LEU A 252 -39.34 23.66 60.30
CA LEU A 252 -38.51 22.93 61.26
C LEU A 252 -38.23 23.76 62.52
N ALA A 253 -38.07 25.12 62.37
CA ALA A 253 -37.90 25.99 63.48
C ALA A 253 -39.15 26.00 64.39
N ASP A 254 -40.36 26.02 63.78
CA ASP A 254 -41.60 25.91 64.51
C ASP A 254 -41.74 24.57 65.23
N ILE A 255 -41.45 23.47 64.55
CA ILE A 255 -41.47 22.11 65.12
C ILE A 255 -40.49 22.03 66.31
N ARG A 256 -39.25 22.53 66.10
CA ARG A 256 -38.20 22.57 67.14
C ARG A 256 -38.64 23.36 68.35
N SER A 257 -39.23 24.56 68.13
CA SER A 257 -39.73 25.35 69.19
C SER A 257 -40.80 24.62 70.02
N ASN A 258 -41.77 24.02 69.32
CA ASN A 258 -42.86 23.27 69.95
C ASN A 258 -42.35 22.03 70.70
N LEU A 259 -41.38 21.31 70.11
CA LEU A 259 -40.72 20.18 70.77
C LEU A 259 -39.94 20.61 72.00
N GLY A 260 -39.21 21.74 71.92
CA GLY A 260 -38.50 22.34 73.09
C GLY A 260 -39.41 22.75 74.23
N GLU A 261 -40.65 23.11 73.92
CA GLU A 261 -41.66 23.31 74.94
C GLU A 261 -42.15 21.98 75.52
N LEU A 262 -42.39 20.98 74.70
CA LEU A 262 -42.81 19.64 75.09
C LEU A 262 -41.80 18.97 76.00
N THR A 263 -40.49 19.11 75.79
CA THR A 263 -39.44 18.56 76.64
C THR A 263 -39.54 19.05 78.07
N ARG A 264 -40.01 20.28 78.29
CA ARG A 264 -40.24 20.82 79.66
C ARG A 264 -41.30 20.07 80.44
N TYR A 265 -42.23 19.41 79.72
CA TYR A 265 -43.33 18.66 80.34
C TYR A 265 -43.12 17.14 80.31
N ASN A 266 -42.30 16.65 79.38
CA ASN A 266 -42.02 15.23 79.23
C ASN A 266 -40.64 14.97 78.55
N SER A 267 -39.68 14.44 79.32
CA SER A 267 -38.29 14.19 78.90
C SER A 267 -38.18 13.18 77.76
N ASN A 268 -39.22 12.36 77.50
CA ASN A 268 -39.20 11.41 76.39
C ASN A 268 -39.08 12.06 74.99
N PHE A 269 -39.27 13.38 74.89
CA PHE A 269 -39.14 14.11 73.62
C PHE A 269 -37.77 14.75 73.44
N GLU A 270 -36.84 14.60 74.39
CA GLU A 270 -35.53 15.24 74.32
C GLU A 270 -34.70 14.71 73.13
N GLU A 271 -34.69 13.39 72.90
CA GLU A 271 -34.03 12.76 71.75
C GLU A 271 -34.61 13.29 70.41
N LYS A 272 -35.95 13.47 70.35
CA LYS A 272 -36.59 14.00 69.15
C LYS A 272 -36.34 15.49 68.92
N TYR A 273 -36.17 16.23 69.98
CA TYR A 273 -35.76 17.65 69.91
C TYR A 273 -34.32 17.76 69.36
N GLU A 274 -33.40 16.91 69.80
CA GLU A 274 -32.03 16.89 69.31
C GLU A 274 -31.99 16.45 67.83
N GLU A 275 -32.73 15.41 67.44
CA GLU A 275 -32.84 14.96 66.05
C GLU A 275 -33.32 16.09 65.12
N ILE A 276 -34.39 16.83 65.48
CA ILE A 276 -34.92 17.94 64.68
C ILE A 276 -33.96 19.11 64.69
N THR A 277 -33.26 19.36 65.79
CA THR A 277 -32.25 20.39 65.87
C THR A 277 -31.07 20.11 64.96
N ASN A 278 -30.60 18.85 64.93
CA ASN A 278 -29.55 18.44 64.04
C ASN A 278 -29.98 18.53 62.56
N LEU A 279 -31.20 18.09 62.24
CA LEU A 279 -31.76 18.22 60.88
C LEU A 279 -31.83 19.67 60.42
N TYR A 280 -32.23 20.59 61.32
CA TYR A 280 -32.25 22.04 61.02
C TYR A 280 -30.86 22.53 60.60
N TYR A 281 -29.82 22.22 61.38
CA TYR A 281 -28.46 22.66 61.06
C TYR A 281 -27.90 21.99 59.81
N VAL A 282 -28.19 20.74 59.56
CA VAL A 282 -27.78 20.03 58.31
C VAL A 282 -28.38 20.72 57.08
N LEU A 283 -29.64 21.13 57.13
CA LEU A 283 -30.28 21.84 56.02
C LEU A 283 -29.79 23.29 55.90
N ASP A 284 -29.48 23.96 57.00
CA ASP A 284 -28.90 25.30 56.97
C ASP A 284 -27.48 25.27 56.40
N ASP A 285 -26.65 24.28 56.75
CA ASP A 285 -25.33 24.05 56.19
C ASP A 285 -25.42 23.75 54.68
N LEU A 286 -26.34 22.86 54.24
CA LEU A 286 -26.58 22.54 52.86
C LEU A 286 -26.95 23.78 52.04
N LYS A 287 -27.83 24.66 52.60
CA LYS A 287 -28.17 25.95 51.97
C LYS A 287 -26.93 26.80 51.74
N TYR A 288 -26.06 26.89 52.75
CA TYR A 288 -24.82 27.65 52.63
C TYR A 288 -23.88 27.08 51.60
N GLU A 289 -23.71 25.76 51.56
CA GLU A 289 -22.87 25.08 50.58
C GLU A 289 -23.37 25.35 49.16
N VAL A 290 -24.67 25.18 48.93
CA VAL A 290 -25.28 25.41 47.60
C VAL A 290 -25.21 26.88 47.20
N SER A 291 -25.47 27.81 48.13
CA SER A 291 -25.40 29.27 47.89
C SER A 291 -23.96 29.70 47.57
N SER A 292 -23.00 29.26 48.39
CA SER A 292 -21.57 29.55 48.18
C SER A 292 -21.07 29.07 46.82
N TYR A 293 -21.52 27.87 46.39
CA TYR A 293 -21.16 27.34 45.07
C TYR A 293 -21.64 28.22 43.93
N THR A 294 -22.84 28.88 44.07
CA THR A 294 -23.39 29.77 43.05
C THR A 294 -22.80 31.18 43.10
N ASP A 295 -22.41 31.66 44.30
CA ASP A 295 -21.84 33.00 44.47
C ASP A 295 -20.39 33.12 43.93
N GLU A 296 -19.67 32.03 43.80
CA GLU A 296 -18.31 32.01 43.22
C GLU A 296 -18.27 32.21 41.71
N ILE A 297 -19.43 32.15 41.01
CA ILE A 297 -19.49 32.18 39.56
C ILE A 297 -20.37 33.34 39.09
N GLU A 298 -19.76 34.31 38.42
CA GLU A 298 -20.49 35.40 37.77
C GLU A 298 -21.24 34.87 36.53
N TYR A 299 -22.58 34.76 36.62
CA TYR A 299 -23.44 34.48 35.47
C TYR A 299 -23.74 35.78 34.72
N ASP A 300 -23.33 35.84 33.47
CA ASP A 300 -23.59 36.97 32.58
C ASP A 300 -24.47 36.48 31.39
N GLU A 301 -25.79 36.66 31.51
CA GLU A 301 -26.80 36.30 30.50
C GLU A 301 -26.51 37.04 29.17
N GLU A 302 -26.10 38.29 29.23
CA GLU A 302 -25.75 39.05 28.03
C GLU A 302 -24.51 38.48 27.33
N LYS A 303 -23.61 37.85 28.08
CA LYS A 303 -22.45 37.17 27.53
C LYS A 303 -22.86 35.88 26.79
N LEU A 304 -23.76 35.08 27.37
CA LEU A 304 -24.29 33.88 26.75
C LEU A 304 -24.99 34.23 25.42
N ASP A 305 -25.87 35.20 25.40
CA ASP A 305 -26.56 35.67 24.21
C ASP A 305 -25.57 36.15 23.13
N ARG A 306 -24.53 36.86 23.52
CA ARG A 306 -23.47 37.31 22.60
C ARG A 306 -22.70 36.14 21.99
N LEU A 307 -22.40 35.09 22.79
CA LEU A 307 -21.68 33.90 22.30
C LEU A 307 -22.56 33.09 21.35
N ILE A 308 -23.83 32.85 21.71
CA ILE A 308 -24.81 32.15 20.85
C ILE A 308 -24.98 32.92 19.53
N TYR A 309 -25.17 34.23 19.59
CA TYR A 309 -25.28 35.04 18.38
C TYR A 309 -24.04 34.99 17.51
N ARG A 310 -22.84 34.96 18.13
CA ARG A 310 -21.57 34.83 17.42
C ARG A 310 -21.43 33.46 16.76
N LEU A 311 -21.76 32.40 17.48
CA LEU A 311 -21.74 31.04 16.97
C LEU A 311 -22.73 30.86 15.82
N ASP A 312 -23.97 31.37 15.97
CA ASP A 312 -25.01 31.30 14.93
C ASP A 312 -24.55 31.96 13.63
N LYS A 313 -23.89 33.12 13.72
CA LYS A 313 -23.28 33.76 12.55
C LYS A 313 -22.21 32.94 11.90
N ILE A 314 -21.34 32.25 12.67
CA ILE A 314 -20.32 31.36 12.16
C ILE A 314 -20.99 30.19 11.46
N LYS A 315 -21.94 29.51 12.11
CA LYS A 315 -22.67 28.35 11.54
C LYS A 315 -23.47 28.74 10.28
N THR A 316 -24.00 29.95 10.23
CA THR A 316 -24.67 30.47 9.03
C THR A 316 -23.71 30.61 7.87
N LEU A 317 -22.46 31.05 8.11
CA LEU A 317 -21.43 31.14 7.08
C LEU A 317 -20.95 29.76 6.68
N GLU A 318 -20.72 28.86 7.63
CA GLU A 318 -20.33 27.45 7.32
C GLU A 318 -21.37 26.80 6.41
N LYS A 319 -22.65 26.98 6.70
CA LYS A 319 -23.76 26.48 5.88
C LYS A 319 -23.80 27.13 4.50
N LYS A 320 -23.63 28.47 4.45
CA LYS A 320 -23.66 29.22 3.18
C LYS A 320 -22.55 28.81 2.26
N TYR A 321 -21.33 28.62 2.78
CA TYR A 321 -20.16 28.25 1.98
C TYR A 321 -19.88 26.75 1.95
N SER A 322 -20.64 25.95 2.70
CA SER A 322 -20.45 24.49 2.84
C SER A 322 -19.03 24.12 3.26
N LYS A 323 -18.44 24.91 4.17
CA LYS A 323 -17.08 24.75 4.68
C LYS A 323 -17.05 24.97 6.18
N PRO A 324 -16.31 24.15 6.96
CA PRO A 324 -16.08 24.38 8.38
C PRO A 324 -15.24 25.67 8.60
N LEU A 325 -15.30 26.23 9.81
CA LEU A 325 -14.69 27.51 10.17
C LEU A 325 -13.22 27.64 9.75
N ASN A 326 -12.41 26.63 10.06
CA ASN A 326 -10.98 26.66 9.74
C ASN A 326 -10.74 26.67 8.22
N GLU A 327 -11.58 25.98 7.47
CA GLU A 327 -11.53 26.03 6.01
C GLU A 327 -12.06 27.36 5.45
N LEU A 328 -13.02 28.03 6.12
CA LEU A 328 -13.47 29.37 5.75
C LEU A 328 -12.36 30.40 5.89
N ILE A 329 -11.51 30.26 6.90
CA ILE A 329 -10.35 31.14 7.09
C ILE A 329 -9.37 30.97 5.93
N VAL A 330 -9.07 29.70 5.56
CA VAL A 330 -8.20 29.41 4.41
C VAL A 330 -8.85 29.88 3.12
N PHE A 331 -10.15 29.65 2.96
CA PHE A 331 -10.92 30.09 1.80
C PHE A 331 -10.93 31.60 1.65
N LYS A 332 -11.05 32.35 2.73
CA LYS A 332 -10.93 33.82 2.71
C LYS A 332 -9.57 34.29 2.16
N GLU A 333 -8.48 33.66 2.60
CA GLU A 333 -7.16 34.01 2.08
C GLU A 333 -7.00 33.62 0.61
N SER A 334 -7.55 32.47 0.18
CA SER A 334 -7.53 32.10 -1.25
C SER A 334 -8.33 33.06 -2.12
N ILE A 335 -9.48 33.57 -1.64
CA ILE A 335 -10.24 34.63 -2.34
C ILE A 335 -9.41 35.91 -2.44
N LYS A 336 -8.69 36.25 -1.38
CA LYS A 336 -7.84 37.45 -1.38
C LYS A 336 -6.74 37.34 -2.41
N GLU A 337 -6.03 36.18 -2.43
CA GLU A 337 -5.00 35.90 -3.43
C GLU A 337 -5.57 35.94 -4.85
N GLU A 338 -6.75 35.35 -5.05
CA GLU A 338 -7.42 35.37 -6.36
C GLU A 338 -7.84 36.77 -6.77
N LEU A 339 -8.30 37.61 -5.85
CA LEU A 339 -8.61 39.02 -6.12
C LEU A 339 -7.37 39.84 -6.48
N GLU A 340 -6.27 39.66 -5.75
CA GLU A 340 -5.00 40.34 -6.05
C GLU A 340 -4.48 39.90 -7.44
N GLU A 341 -4.61 38.62 -7.79
CA GLU A 341 -4.27 38.13 -9.14
C GLU A 341 -5.13 38.75 -10.24
N LEU A 342 -6.44 38.89 -10.00
CA LEU A 342 -7.39 39.44 -10.97
C LEU A 342 -7.31 40.97 -11.10
N GLU A 343 -7.02 41.70 -10.03
CA GLU A 343 -6.85 43.15 -10.06
C GLU A 343 -5.57 43.60 -10.76
N ASN A 344 -4.54 42.75 -10.73
CA ASN A 344 -3.26 43.00 -11.41
C ASN A 344 -3.11 42.08 -12.64
N TYR A 345 -4.19 41.88 -13.38
CA TYR A 345 -4.28 40.88 -14.45
C TYR A 345 -3.17 41.02 -15.51
N GLU A 346 -2.93 42.22 -16.05
CA GLU A 346 -1.92 42.44 -17.10
C GLU A 346 -0.49 42.23 -16.56
N GLU A 347 -0.19 42.77 -15.38
CA GLU A 347 1.12 42.64 -14.76
C GLU A 347 1.40 41.17 -14.34
N ASN A 348 0.41 40.50 -13.76
CA ASN A 348 0.51 39.11 -13.38
C ASN A 348 0.65 38.18 -14.60
N PHE A 349 -0.04 38.46 -15.70
CA PHE A 349 0.06 37.67 -16.91
C PHE A 349 1.46 37.75 -17.53
N GLU A 350 2.06 38.94 -17.62
CA GLU A 350 3.45 39.10 -18.07
C GLU A 350 4.44 38.40 -17.14
N ASN A 351 4.28 38.57 -15.81
CA ASN A 351 5.11 37.91 -14.79
C ASN A 351 5.03 36.38 -14.92
N TYR A 352 3.83 35.82 -15.10
CA TYR A 352 3.68 34.36 -15.29
C TYR A 352 4.29 33.88 -16.60
N LEU A 353 4.27 34.69 -17.67
CA LEU A 353 4.96 34.33 -18.90
C LEU A 353 6.49 34.32 -18.74
N GLU A 354 7.04 35.27 -17.98
CA GLU A 354 8.47 35.30 -17.66
C GLU A 354 8.88 34.13 -16.76
N ASP A 355 8.11 33.88 -15.70
CA ASP A 355 8.31 32.74 -14.80
C ASP A 355 8.22 31.41 -15.56
N ARG A 356 7.25 31.28 -16.46
CA ARG A 356 7.15 30.08 -17.31
C ARG A 356 8.43 29.88 -18.14
N LYS A 357 8.95 30.91 -18.77
CA LYS A 357 10.18 30.84 -19.58
C LYS A 357 11.38 30.44 -18.73
N ARG A 358 11.48 30.97 -17.51
CA ARG A 358 12.54 30.63 -16.55
C ARG A 358 12.46 29.17 -16.14
N ILE A 359 11.27 28.72 -15.68
CA ILE A 359 11.03 27.35 -15.23
C ILE A 359 11.18 26.35 -16.39
N GLU A 360 10.73 26.71 -17.60
CA GLU A 360 10.90 25.89 -18.80
C GLU A 360 12.38 25.68 -19.15
N SER A 361 13.19 26.73 -19.02
CA SER A 361 14.64 26.64 -19.22
C SER A 361 15.31 25.74 -18.19
N GLU A 362 14.93 25.86 -16.93
CA GLU A 362 15.43 25.02 -15.85
C GLU A 362 14.99 23.55 -16.05
N LEU A 363 13.72 23.33 -16.35
CA LEU A 363 13.15 22.02 -16.65
C LEU A 363 13.88 21.34 -17.82
N LYS A 364 14.21 22.10 -18.86
CA LYS A 364 14.96 21.61 -20.01
C LYS A 364 16.36 21.15 -19.64
N ILE A 365 17.06 21.88 -18.77
CA ILE A 365 18.40 21.51 -18.30
C ILE A 365 18.33 20.19 -17.50
N VAL A 366 17.38 20.11 -16.56
CA VAL A 366 17.24 18.91 -15.72
C VAL A 366 16.76 17.71 -16.56
N SER A 367 15.87 17.94 -17.52
CA SER A 367 15.41 16.91 -18.46
C SER A 367 16.55 16.37 -19.32
N GLN A 368 17.42 17.26 -19.84
CA GLN A 368 18.59 16.84 -20.62
C GLN A 368 19.56 16.01 -19.79
N ASN A 369 19.78 16.38 -18.52
CA ASN A 369 20.60 15.62 -17.62
C ASN A 369 20.02 14.22 -17.36
N LEU A 370 18.70 14.15 -17.12
CA LEU A 370 17.96 12.89 -16.96
C LEU A 370 18.10 11.99 -18.20
N THR A 371 17.92 12.57 -19.40
CA THR A 371 18.09 11.87 -20.68
C THR A 371 19.50 11.31 -20.85
N ASN A 372 20.53 12.07 -20.48
CA ASN A 372 21.92 11.63 -20.59
C ASN A 372 22.19 10.40 -19.70
N ILE A 373 21.78 10.44 -18.44
CA ILE A 373 21.95 9.31 -17.51
C ILE A 373 21.14 8.09 -17.98
N ARG A 374 19.92 8.30 -18.49
CA ARG A 374 19.11 7.22 -19.06
C ARG A 374 19.79 6.58 -20.27
N LYS A 375 20.43 7.36 -21.14
CA LYS A 375 21.17 6.85 -22.29
C LYS A 375 22.42 6.06 -21.87
N GLU A 376 23.14 6.52 -20.87
CA GLU A 376 24.28 5.78 -20.29
C GLU A 376 23.79 4.46 -19.69
N THR A 377 22.75 4.50 -18.86
CA THR A 377 22.10 3.31 -18.28
C THR A 377 21.60 2.34 -19.36
N ALA A 378 20.97 2.86 -20.42
CA ALA A 378 20.50 2.05 -21.54
C ALA A 378 21.65 1.38 -22.28
N HIS A 379 22.76 2.07 -22.47
CA HIS A 379 23.95 1.49 -23.11
C HIS A 379 24.55 0.33 -22.30
N ASP A 380 24.62 0.47 -20.97
CA ASP A 380 25.09 -0.61 -20.11
C ASP A 380 24.10 -1.77 -20.06
N LEU A 381 22.81 -1.47 -20.07
CA LEU A 381 21.74 -2.47 -20.18
C LEU A 381 21.83 -3.22 -21.52
N GLU A 382 22.06 -2.54 -22.65
CA GLU A 382 22.27 -3.15 -23.96
C GLU A 382 23.43 -4.17 -23.92
N LYS A 383 24.56 -3.83 -23.31
CA LYS A 383 25.72 -4.73 -23.17
C LYS A 383 25.36 -5.98 -22.36
N LEU A 384 24.73 -5.78 -21.19
CA LEU A 384 24.34 -6.89 -20.33
C LEU A 384 23.35 -7.82 -21.02
N ILE A 385 22.34 -7.27 -21.70
CA ILE A 385 21.37 -8.08 -22.44
C ILE A 385 22.07 -8.82 -23.58
N GLN A 386 23.01 -8.18 -24.28
CA GLN A 386 23.75 -8.82 -25.36
C GLN A 386 24.60 -9.98 -24.85
N GLU A 387 25.22 -9.87 -23.68
CA GLU A 387 25.97 -10.94 -23.03
C GLU A 387 25.06 -12.11 -22.64
N GLU A 388 23.90 -11.82 -22.06
CA GLU A 388 22.93 -12.86 -21.69
C GLU A 388 22.35 -13.57 -22.94
N LEU A 389 22.04 -12.83 -24.00
CA LEU A 389 21.58 -13.42 -25.26
C LEU A 389 22.66 -14.31 -25.89
N LYS A 390 23.92 -13.89 -25.85
CA LYS A 390 25.04 -14.70 -26.33
C LYS A 390 25.18 -15.98 -25.52
N PHE A 391 25.03 -15.91 -24.21
CA PHE A 391 25.02 -17.09 -23.34
C PHE A 391 23.88 -18.06 -23.69
N LEU A 392 22.72 -17.54 -24.12
CA LEU A 392 21.55 -18.31 -24.56
C LEU A 392 21.59 -18.72 -26.04
N TYR A 393 22.78 -18.73 -26.68
CA TYR A 393 22.97 -19.07 -28.09
C TYR A 393 22.22 -18.17 -29.08
N MET A 394 22.14 -16.86 -28.73
CA MET A 394 21.61 -15.82 -29.61
C MET A 394 22.70 -14.78 -29.94
N ASP A 395 23.90 -15.24 -30.27
CA ASP A 395 25.08 -14.42 -30.55
C ASP A 395 24.95 -13.50 -31.79
N LYS A 396 23.99 -13.82 -32.69
CA LYS A 396 23.69 -13.03 -33.89
C LYS A 396 22.60 -11.97 -33.65
N SER A 397 21.94 -12.00 -32.51
CA SER A 397 20.93 -11.02 -32.16
C SER A 397 21.56 -9.68 -31.78
N THR A 398 20.86 -8.59 -32.02
CA THR A 398 21.26 -7.24 -31.62
C THR A 398 20.12 -6.57 -30.90
N ILE A 399 20.41 -5.98 -29.75
CA ILE A 399 19.42 -5.20 -29.00
C ILE A 399 19.84 -3.74 -28.99
N LYS A 400 18.86 -2.84 -29.06
CA LYS A 400 19.07 -1.41 -29.01
C LYS A 400 17.92 -0.73 -28.27
N VAL A 401 18.26 0.28 -27.49
CA VAL A 401 17.29 1.16 -26.84
C VAL A 401 17.16 2.44 -27.67
N ASP A 402 15.99 2.66 -28.24
CA ASP A 402 15.67 3.86 -29.06
C ASP A 402 15.05 4.91 -28.15
N PHE A 403 15.61 6.13 -28.23
CA PHE A 403 15.13 7.30 -27.49
C PHE A 403 14.51 8.30 -28.46
N ARG A 404 13.30 8.74 -28.16
CA ARG A 404 12.63 9.84 -28.88
C ARG A 404 12.24 10.91 -27.89
N GLU A 405 12.38 12.14 -28.31
CA GLU A 405 11.94 13.29 -27.53
C GLU A 405 10.42 13.43 -27.63
N LYS A 406 9.75 13.64 -26.50
CA LYS A 406 8.33 13.98 -26.36
C LYS A 406 8.18 15.29 -25.60
N GLU A 407 6.96 15.82 -25.53
CA GLU A 407 6.65 16.95 -24.66
C GLU A 407 6.95 16.63 -23.18
N PHE A 408 7.16 17.69 -22.39
CA PHE A 408 7.36 17.55 -20.95
C PHE A 408 6.21 16.78 -20.30
N SER A 409 6.57 15.77 -19.54
CA SER A 409 5.63 14.92 -18.83
C SER A 409 6.15 14.61 -17.41
N ASN A 410 5.36 13.98 -16.56
CA ASN A 410 5.73 13.67 -15.18
C ASN A 410 6.98 12.78 -15.03
N ASP A 411 7.40 12.13 -16.12
CA ASP A 411 8.54 11.21 -16.19
C ASP A 411 9.66 11.69 -17.15
N GLY A 412 9.64 12.95 -17.54
CA GLY A 412 10.65 13.54 -18.41
C GLY A 412 10.16 13.75 -19.85
N GLN A 413 11.12 13.98 -20.75
CA GLN A 413 10.90 14.17 -22.19
C GLN A 413 11.25 12.92 -23.01
N ASP A 414 11.56 11.79 -22.39
CA ASP A 414 11.99 10.59 -23.10
C ASP A 414 10.82 9.64 -23.38
N GLU A 415 10.62 9.29 -24.64
CA GLU A 415 9.91 8.09 -25.06
C GLU A 415 10.96 7.03 -25.40
N VAL A 416 10.87 5.85 -24.75
CA VAL A 416 11.89 4.82 -24.86
C VAL A 416 11.29 3.52 -25.38
N LYS A 417 11.99 2.90 -26.34
CA LYS A 417 11.63 1.60 -26.91
C LYS A 417 12.82 0.67 -26.97
N ILE A 418 12.66 -0.51 -26.39
CA ILE A 418 13.65 -1.58 -26.53
C ILE A 418 13.34 -2.32 -27.83
N LEU A 419 14.30 -2.30 -28.74
CA LEU A 419 14.21 -2.92 -30.05
C LEU A 419 15.19 -4.08 -30.15
N ILE A 420 14.83 -5.11 -30.90
CA ILE A 420 15.67 -6.28 -31.14
C ILE A 420 15.66 -6.67 -32.62
N SER A 421 16.81 -7.15 -33.07
CA SER A 421 16.96 -7.96 -34.28
C SER A 421 17.43 -9.35 -33.86
N ALA A 422 16.70 -10.39 -34.19
CA ALA A 422 17.05 -11.77 -33.82
C ALA A 422 18.16 -12.34 -34.70
N ASN A 423 18.29 -11.86 -35.95
CA ASN A 423 19.22 -12.38 -36.95
C ASN A 423 20.01 -11.26 -37.64
N LEU A 424 21.23 -11.57 -38.05
CA LEU A 424 22.07 -10.65 -38.82
C LEU A 424 21.36 -10.21 -40.11
N GLY A 425 21.29 -8.89 -40.35
CA GLY A 425 20.67 -8.31 -41.54
C GLY A 425 19.18 -8.09 -41.47
N GLU A 426 18.51 -8.49 -40.40
CA GLU A 426 17.13 -8.10 -40.14
C GLU A 426 17.03 -6.70 -39.49
N PRO A 427 15.95 -5.95 -39.78
CA PRO A 427 15.74 -4.65 -39.13
C PRO A 427 15.42 -4.83 -37.64
N LEU A 428 15.78 -3.85 -36.84
CA LEU A 428 15.36 -3.74 -35.45
C LEU A 428 13.83 -3.61 -35.37
N LYS A 429 13.20 -4.44 -34.57
CA LYS A 429 11.75 -4.50 -34.34
C LYS A 429 11.44 -4.40 -32.85
N SER A 430 10.24 -3.97 -32.51
CA SER A 430 9.74 -4.03 -31.14
C SER A 430 9.72 -5.47 -30.62
N LEU A 431 9.97 -5.68 -29.33
CA LEU A 431 9.97 -7.01 -28.68
C LEU A 431 8.68 -7.79 -28.98
N SER A 432 7.55 -7.10 -29.07
CA SER A 432 6.23 -7.70 -29.38
C SER A 432 6.12 -8.29 -30.80
N LYS A 433 7.06 -7.92 -31.70
CA LYS A 433 7.08 -8.35 -33.12
C LYS A 433 8.13 -9.40 -33.42
N VAL A 434 8.74 -10.01 -32.42
CA VAL A 434 9.67 -11.13 -32.58
C VAL A 434 8.90 -12.36 -33.07
N ALA A 435 9.32 -12.90 -34.20
CA ALA A 435 8.50 -13.86 -34.97
C ALA A 435 8.51 -15.29 -34.42
N SER A 436 9.53 -15.70 -33.66
CA SER A 436 9.71 -17.06 -33.16
C SER A 436 9.43 -17.16 -31.66
N GLY A 437 8.53 -18.05 -31.25
CA GLY A 437 8.22 -18.27 -29.83
C GLY A 437 9.46 -18.65 -28.99
N GLY A 438 10.34 -19.48 -29.52
CA GLY A 438 11.57 -19.87 -28.82
C GLY A 438 12.62 -18.74 -28.74
N GLU A 439 12.70 -17.84 -29.72
CA GLU A 439 13.57 -16.66 -29.67
C GLU A 439 13.03 -15.65 -28.64
N LEU A 440 11.72 -15.40 -28.70
CA LEU A 440 11.05 -14.50 -27.75
C LEU A 440 11.23 -15.01 -26.31
N SER A 441 11.05 -16.31 -26.05
CA SER A 441 11.23 -16.88 -24.71
C SER A 441 12.66 -16.68 -24.19
N ARG A 442 13.69 -16.82 -25.03
CA ARG A 442 15.09 -16.57 -24.65
C ARG A 442 15.37 -15.10 -24.35
N VAL A 443 14.86 -14.20 -25.20
CA VAL A 443 14.97 -12.76 -24.98
C VAL A 443 14.28 -12.36 -23.68
N MET A 444 13.08 -12.87 -23.46
CA MET A 444 12.32 -12.61 -22.24
C MET A 444 13.04 -13.14 -20.99
N LEU A 445 13.68 -14.31 -21.09
CA LEU A 445 14.50 -14.84 -20.00
C LEU A 445 15.69 -13.91 -19.70
N ALA A 446 16.45 -13.50 -20.74
CA ALA A 446 17.58 -12.60 -20.58
C ALA A 446 17.18 -11.28 -19.89
N LEU A 447 16.09 -10.68 -20.36
CA LEU A 447 15.54 -9.46 -19.75
C LEU A 447 15.10 -9.70 -18.29
N LYS A 448 14.38 -10.78 -18.03
CA LYS A 448 13.94 -11.13 -16.68
C LYS A 448 15.11 -11.32 -15.71
N ILE A 449 16.16 -12.04 -16.12
CA ILE A 449 17.37 -12.24 -15.30
C ILE A 449 18.02 -10.90 -14.95
N ILE A 450 18.12 -9.98 -15.90
CA ILE A 450 18.75 -8.68 -15.68
C ILE A 450 17.90 -7.83 -14.76
N PHE A 451 16.60 -7.76 -15.03
CA PHE A 451 15.69 -6.93 -14.24
C PHE A 451 15.38 -7.51 -12.85
N SER A 452 15.39 -8.82 -12.66
CA SER A 452 15.21 -9.43 -11.34
C SER A 452 16.32 -9.03 -10.35
N ARG A 453 17.55 -8.80 -10.83
CA ARG A 453 18.65 -8.27 -10.00
C ARG A 453 18.42 -6.83 -9.53
N SER A 454 17.58 -6.08 -10.22
CA SER A 454 17.23 -4.69 -9.90
C SER A 454 15.99 -4.58 -9.01
N ILE A 455 15.28 -5.70 -8.80
CA ILE A 455 14.08 -5.77 -7.96
C ILE A 455 14.50 -6.23 -6.56
N GLU A 456 14.06 -5.51 -5.55
CA GLU A 456 14.35 -5.82 -4.14
C GLU A 456 13.54 -7.04 -3.61
N ALA A 457 12.83 -7.75 -4.49
CA ALA A 457 12.05 -8.92 -4.11
C ALA A 457 12.95 -10.09 -3.72
N THR A 458 12.56 -10.79 -2.67
CA THR A 458 13.37 -11.82 -2.03
C THR A 458 13.11 -13.22 -2.58
N SER A 459 11.92 -13.46 -3.15
CA SER A 459 11.53 -14.73 -3.76
C SER A 459 11.11 -14.51 -5.20
N ILE A 460 11.78 -15.15 -6.14
CA ILE A 460 11.54 -15.08 -7.59
C ILE A 460 10.85 -16.36 -8.04
N ILE A 461 9.75 -16.20 -8.76
CA ILE A 461 8.92 -17.33 -9.19
C ILE A 461 8.81 -17.34 -10.71
N PHE A 462 9.20 -18.45 -11.34
CA PHE A 462 9.14 -18.64 -12.78
C PHE A 462 8.12 -19.70 -13.18
N ASP A 463 7.18 -19.34 -14.07
CA ASP A 463 6.24 -20.26 -14.67
C ASP A 463 6.65 -20.63 -16.09
N GLU A 464 6.91 -21.92 -16.31
CA GLU A 464 7.17 -22.53 -17.62
C GLU A 464 8.08 -21.70 -18.55
N ILE A 465 9.10 -21.06 -17.98
CA ILE A 465 10.03 -20.19 -18.72
C ILE A 465 10.84 -20.98 -19.77
N ASP A 466 10.89 -22.29 -19.62
CA ASP A 466 11.59 -23.26 -20.45
C ASP A 466 10.73 -23.84 -21.61
N THR A 467 9.51 -23.31 -21.81
CA THR A 467 8.64 -23.73 -22.89
C THR A 467 9.23 -23.36 -24.26
N GLY A 468 9.34 -24.32 -25.15
CA GLY A 468 9.83 -24.14 -26.53
C GLY A 468 11.36 -24.14 -26.69
N VAL A 469 12.10 -24.51 -25.63
CA VAL A 469 13.57 -24.68 -25.69
C VAL A 469 13.98 -26.12 -25.47
N SER A 470 15.11 -26.52 -26.07
CA SER A 470 15.61 -27.88 -25.98
C SER A 470 17.14 -27.94 -26.05
N GLY A 471 17.69 -29.07 -25.66
CA GLY A 471 19.10 -29.39 -25.81
C GLY A 471 20.04 -28.47 -25.02
N ARG A 472 21.04 -27.88 -25.69
CA ARG A 472 22.07 -27.07 -25.04
C ARG A 472 21.53 -25.76 -24.44
N VAL A 473 20.46 -25.24 -25.02
CA VAL A 473 19.81 -24.00 -24.50
C VAL A 473 19.18 -24.26 -23.15
N SER A 474 18.47 -25.39 -22.99
CA SER A 474 17.87 -25.79 -21.72
C SER A 474 18.89 -25.86 -20.58
N GLN A 475 20.07 -26.42 -20.89
CA GLN A 475 21.17 -26.50 -19.92
C GLN A 475 21.61 -25.09 -19.45
N ARG A 476 21.82 -24.16 -20.40
CA ARG A 476 22.23 -22.80 -20.08
C ARG A 476 21.15 -22.00 -19.30
N MET A 477 19.90 -22.25 -19.63
CA MET A 477 18.78 -21.66 -18.87
C MET A 477 18.76 -22.15 -17.43
N ALA A 478 18.92 -23.45 -17.23
CA ALA A 478 18.98 -24.06 -15.91
C ALA A 478 20.17 -23.52 -15.08
N GLU A 479 21.35 -23.35 -15.72
CA GLU A 479 22.52 -22.74 -15.08
C GLU A 479 22.24 -21.30 -14.61
N LYS A 480 21.54 -20.50 -15.41
CA LYS A 480 21.16 -19.14 -15.06
C LYS A 480 20.14 -19.09 -13.92
N MET A 481 19.13 -19.95 -13.92
CA MET A 481 18.18 -20.05 -12.81
C MET A 481 18.89 -20.45 -11.51
N TYR A 482 19.85 -21.40 -11.61
CA TYR A 482 20.65 -21.77 -10.45
C TYR A 482 21.51 -20.62 -9.94
N GLN A 483 22.14 -19.86 -10.84
CA GLN A 483 22.93 -18.68 -10.48
C GLN A 483 22.08 -17.65 -9.72
N LEU A 484 20.85 -17.37 -10.16
CA LEU A 484 19.91 -16.53 -9.41
C LEU A 484 19.57 -17.12 -8.04
N GLY A 485 19.42 -18.44 -7.96
CA GLY A 485 19.14 -19.16 -6.72
C GLY A 485 20.27 -19.11 -5.68
N VAL A 486 21.50 -18.76 -6.05
CA VAL A 486 22.59 -18.59 -5.08
C VAL A 486 22.37 -17.35 -4.19
N ASP A 487 21.86 -16.27 -4.78
CA ASP A 487 21.69 -14.98 -4.11
C ASP A 487 20.25 -14.72 -3.64
N SER A 488 19.28 -15.49 -4.20
CA SER A 488 17.85 -15.32 -3.96
C SER A 488 17.14 -16.66 -3.81
N GLN A 489 15.92 -16.68 -3.30
CA GLN A 489 15.07 -17.84 -3.40
C GLN A 489 14.42 -17.88 -4.80
N VAL A 490 14.61 -18.98 -5.53
CA VAL A 490 14.01 -19.18 -6.86
C VAL A 490 13.10 -20.39 -6.82
N LEU A 491 11.84 -20.19 -7.20
CA LEU A 491 10.86 -21.25 -7.40
C LEU A 491 10.54 -21.34 -8.89
N CYS A 492 10.73 -22.51 -9.49
CA CYS A 492 10.51 -22.72 -10.92
C CYS A 492 9.59 -23.91 -11.19
N ILE A 493 8.58 -23.72 -12.02
CA ILE A 493 7.90 -24.84 -12.66
C ILE A 493 8.65 -25.18 -13.93
N SER A 494 9.12 -26.41 -14.02
CA SER A 494 9.86 -26.87 -15.19
C SER A 494 9.47 -28.30 -15.57
N HIS A 495 9.52 -28.55 -16.87
CA HIS A 495 9.39 -29.88 -17.45
C HIS A 495 10.73 -30.40 -17.99
N LEU A 496 11.81 -29.63 -17.80
CA LEU A 496 13.13 -29.97 -18.31
C LEU A 496 13.97 -30.73 -17.27
N PRO A 497 14.56 -31.88 -17.65
CA PRO A 497 15.41 -32.64 -16.76
C PRO A 497 16.66 -31.88 -16.31
N GLN A 498 17.18 -30.93 -17.13
CA GLN A 498 18.33 -30.11 -16.81
C GLN A 498 18.06 -29.20 -15.62
N THR A 499 16.89 -28.53 -15.60
CA THR A 499 16.49 -27.65 -14.52
C THR A 499 16.27 -28.45 -13.23
N THR A 500 15.59 -29.59 -13.33
CA THR A 500 15.36 -30.51 -12.23
C THR A 500 16.66 -31.04 -11.65
N ALA A 501 17.65 -31.37 -12.50
CA ALA A 501 18.96 -31.83 -12.06
C ALA A 501 19.74 -30.76 -11.30
N LEU A 502 19.69 -29.50 -11.75
CA LEU A 502 20.36 -28.36 -11.12
C LEU A 502 19.64 -27.82 -9.89
N ALA A 503 18.39 -28.19 -9.59
CA ALA A 503 17.68 -27.74 -8.42
C ALA A 503 18.38 -28.16 -7.11
N ASP A 504 18.31 -27.29 -6.10
CA ASP A 504 18.70 -27.62 -4.72
C ASP A 504 17.61 -28.47 -4.05
N THR A 505 16.35 -28.08 -4.26
CA THR A 505 15.17 -28.80 -3.79
C THR A 505 14.26 -29.16 -4.95
N ASN A 506 13.77 -30.39 -4.98
CA ASN A 506 12.81 -30.87 -5.97
C ASN A 506 11.51 -31.27 -5.30
N LEU A 507 10.41 -30.70 -5.74
CA LEU A 507 9.06 -31.00 -5.27
C LEU A 507 8.29 -31.71 -6.39
N LEU A 508 7.95 -32.97 -6.18
CA LEU A 508 7.13 -33.74 -7.10
C LEU A 508 5.66 -33.54 -6.79
N ILE A 509 4.93 -33.10 -7.80
CA ILE A 509 3.48 -32.93 -7.73
C ILE A 509 2.83 -34.09 -8.46
N SER A 510 2.04 -34.87 -7.76
CA SER A 510 1.34 -36.02 -8.29
C SER A 510 -0.15 -35.97 -8.01
N LYS A 511 -0.93 -36.60 -8.90
CA LYS A 511 -2.38 -36.76 -8.73
C LYS A 511 -2.68 -38.18 -8.26
N SER A 512 -3.57 -38.28 -7.30
CA SER A 512 -4.21 -39.55 -6.94
C SER A 512 -5.74 -39.37 -7.00
N VAL A 513 -6.43 -40.42 -7.39
CA VAL A 513 -7.91 -40.43 -7.38
C VAL A 513 -8.32 -41.28 -6.19
N THR A 514 -8.96 -40.64 -5.22
CA THR A 514 -9.51 -41.30 -4.02
C THR A 514 -11.01 -40.99 -3.97
N ASP A 515 -11.87 -41.98 -3.82
CA ASP A 515 -13.32 -41.83 -3.66
C ASP A 515 -14.01 -40.93 -4.70
N LYS A 516 -13.65 -41.07 -5.99
CA LYS A 516 -14.14 -40.26 -7.11
C LYS A 516 -13.72 -38.79 -7.12
N ARG A 517 -12.75 -38.40 -6.29
CA ARG A 517 -12.18 -37.05 -6.27
C ARG A 517 -10.68 -37.10 -6.57
N THR A 518 -10.20 -36.09 -7.30
CA THR A 518 -8.79 -35.90 -7.53
C THR A 518 -8.15 -35.15 -6.36
N ILE A 519 -7.07 -35.70 -5.81
CA ILE A 519 -6.26 -35.08 -4.76
C ILE A 519 -4.87 -34.86 -5.31
N THR A 520 -4.33 -33.67 -5.13
CA THR A 520 -2.95 -33.35 -5.45
C THR A 520 -2.09 -33.58 -4.20
N SER A 521 -1.03 -34.36 -4.34
CA SER A 521 0.00 -34.54 -3.32
C SER A 521 1.31 -33.91 -3.76
N ILE A 522 2.05 -33.36 -2.79
CA ILE A 522 3.32 -32.69 -3.00
C ILE A 522 4.34 -33.37 -2.11
N LYS A 523 5.46 -33.78 -2.69
CA LYS A 523 6.51 -34.50 -1.98
C LYS A 523 7.89 -33.96 -2.33
N GLU A 524 8.72 -33.66 -1.33
CA GLU A 524 10.14 -33.39 -1.54
C GLU A 524 10.84 -34.69 -1.91
N LEU A 525 11.61 -34.66 -3.00
CA LEU A 525 12.33 -35.83 -3.52
C LEU A 525 13.67 -35.98 -2.79
N ASN A 526 13.96 -37.18 -2.34
CA ASN A 526 15.32 -37.55 -1.95
C ASN A 526 16.22 -37.83 -3.18
N LYS A 527 17.49 -38.12 -2.96
CA LYS A 527 18.45 -38.33 -4.07
C LYS A 527 18.06 -39.46 -5.05
N GLU A 528 17.54 -40.56 -4.53
CA GLU A 528 17.12 -41.71 -5.36
C GLU A 528 15.89 -41.34 -6.19
N GLN A 529 14.88 -40.74 -5.55
CA GLN A 529 13.67 -40.27 -6.21
C GLN A 529 13.95 -39.16 -7.22
N LYS A 530 14.96 -38.31 -6.96
CA LYS A 530 15.41 -37.31 -7.94
C LYS A 530 16.00 -37.96 -9.20
N ILE A 531 16.76 -39.05 -9.05
CA ILE A 531 17.28 -39.85 -10.21
C ILE A 531 16.09 -40.40 -11.02
N GLU A 532 15.13 -41.02 -10.33
CA GLU A 532 13.92 -41.56 -10.96
C GLU A 532 13.14 -40.50 -11.72
N GLU A 533 12.91 -39.33 -11.12
CA GLU A 533 12.16 -38.25 -11.77
C GLU A 533 12.90 -37.67 -12.98
N VAL A 534 14.22 -37.45 -12.88
CA VAL A 534 15.03 -37.01 -14.02
C VAL A 534 15.03 -38.05 -15.12
N ALA A 535 15.13 -39.33 -14.78
CA ALA A 535 15.05 -40.45 -15.76
C ALA A 535 13.68 -40.49 -16.44
N ARG A 536 12.59 -40.32 -15.69
CA ARG A 536 11.21 -40.21 -16.21
C ARG A 536 11.07 -39.04 -17.18
N MET A 537 11.63 -37.88 -16.85
CA MET A 537 11.60 -36.71 -17.73
C MET A 537 12.36 -36.89 -19.02
N VAL A 538 13.41 -37.72 -19.03
CA VAL A 538 14.23 -38.01 -20.22
C VAL A 538 13.56 -39.03 -21.11
N SER A 539 12.97 -40.09 -20.55
CA SER A 539 12.48 -41.27 -21.31
C SER A 539 10.96 -41.34 -21.47
N GLY A 540 10.21 -40.44 -20.78
CA GLY A 540 8.77 -40.59 -20.62
C GLY A 540 8.43 -41.74 -19.66
N ASP A 541 7.25 -42.36 -19.83
CA ASP A 541 6.71 -43.36 -18.89
C ASP A 541 7.46 -44.68 -18.86
N SER A 542 8.36 -44.95 -19.85
CA SER A 542 9.11 -46.19 -19.92
C SER A 542 10.52 -46.01 -19.36
N MET A 543 10.67 -46.16 -18.04
CA MET A 543 12.00 -46.19 -17.40
C MET A 543 12.84 -47.38 -17.87
N THR A 544 14.03 -47.12 -18.38
CA THR A 544 15.02 -48.10 -18.77
C THR A 544 16.31 -47.91 -17.95
N LYS A 545 17.14 -48.94 -17.85
CA LYS A 545 18.46 -48.81 -17.21
C LYS A 545 19.31 -47.71 -17.87
N ILE A 546 19.17 -47.51 -19.18
CA ILE A 546 19.90 -46.49 -19.94
C ILE A 546 19.44 -45.07 -19.52
N SER A 547 18.12 -44.86 -19.30
CA SER A 547 17.60 -43.56 -18.85
C SER A 547 18.02 -43.25 -17.42
N GLU A 548 18.15 -44.26 -16.56
CA GLU A 548 18.64 -44.10 -15.19
C GLU A 548 20.15 -43.75 -15.17
N GLU A 549 20.97 -44.45 -15.95
CA GLU A 549 22.39 -44.12 -16.10
C GLU A 549 22.59 -42.70 -16.64
N HIS A 550 21.80 -42.28 -17.62
CA HIS A 550 21.82 -40.91 -18.15
C HIS A 550 21.41 -39.88 -17.11
N ALA A 551 20.39 -40.15 -16.30
CA ALA A 551 19.97 -39.27 -15.20
C ALA A 551 21.09 -39.10 -14.14
N ILE A 552 21.77 -40.19 -13.79
CA ILE A 552 22.92 -40.15 -12.87
C ILE A 552 24.07 -39.32 -13.45
N GLU A 553 24.35 -39.43 -14.75
CA GLU A 553 25.36 -38.60 -15.41
C GLU A 553 24.98 -37.14 -15.41
N MET A 554 23.70 -36.78 -15.71
CA MET A 554 23.19 -35.43 -15.67
C MET A 554 23.35 -34.82 -14.27
N LEU A 555 23.04 -35.56 -13.21
CA LEU A 555 23.20 -35.11 -11.85
C LEU A 555 24.66 -34.84 -11.46
N LYS A 556 25.59 -35.70 -11.90
CA LYS A 556 27.04 -35.49 -11.71
C LYS A 556 27.54 -34.23 -12.42
N ILE A 557 27.06 -33.97 -13.63
CA ILE A 557 27.36 -32.74 -14.37
C ILE A 557 26.77 -31.53 -13.62
N ALA A 558 25.53 -31.63 -13.17
CA ALA A 558 24.88 -30.58 -12.40
C ALA A 558 25.65 -30.23 -11.11
N ASP A 559 26.16 -31.22 -10.39
CA ASP A 559 26.94 -30.98 -9.16
C ASP A 559 28.24 -30.23 -9.44
N LYS A 560 28.93 -30.51 -10.56
CA LYS A 560 30.13 -29.78 -11.00
C LYS A 560 29.78 -28.31 -11.31
N ILE A 561 28.71 -28.10 -12.08
CA ILE A 561 28.25 -26.75 -12.45
C ILE A 561 27.86 -25.94 -11.22
N LYS A 562 27.16 -26.54 -10.26
CA LYS A 562 26.83 -25.94 -8.98
C LYS A 562 28.09 -25.47 -8.24
N ALA A 563 29.09 -26.31 -8.15
CA ALA A 563 30.36 -25.98 -7.49
C ALA A 563 31.06 -24.81 -8.20
N GLU A 564 31.10 -24.79 -9.53
CA GLU A 564 31.69 -23.69 -10.31
C GLU A 564 30.93 -22.38 -10.12
N ILE A 565 29.59 -22.39 -10.13
CA ILE A 565 28.80 -21.17 -9.93
C ILE A 565 28.99 -20.64 -8.54
N ARG A 566 28.94 -21.47 -7.50
CA ARG A 566 29.15 -21.07 -6.11
C ARG A 566 30.54 -20.50 -5.87
N SER A 567 31.58 -21.06 -6.53
CA SER A 567 32.95 -20.55 -6.40
C SER A 567 33.16 -19.16 -7.03
N LYS A 568 32.32 -18.77 -7.98
CA LYS A 568 32.36 -17.45 -8.63
C LYS A 568 31.52 -16.39 -7.91
N SER A 569 30.65 -16.80 -7.01
CA SER A 569 29.76 -15.92 -6.24
C SER A 569 30.34 -15.55 -4.86
N ILE A 570 31.48 -16.14 -4.47
CA ILE A 570 32.31 -15.78 -3.31
C ILE A 570 33.40 -14.81 -3.75
#